data_e7637c48559ec8bd9b72eac964453053
#
_entry.id   e7637c48559ec8bd9b72eac964453053
#
_cell.length_a   1.000
_cell.length_b   1.000
_cell.length_c   1.000
_cell.angle_alpha   90.00
_cell.angle_beta   90.00
_cell.angle_gamma   90.00
#
_symmetry.space_group_name_H-M   'P 1'
#
loop_
_entity.id
_entity.type
_entity.pdbx_description
1 polymer ?
#
loop_
_entity_poly.entity_id
_entity_poly.type
_entity_poly.pdbx_seq_one_letter_code
_entity_poly.pdbx_strand_id
1 'polypeptide(L)'
;EKTHGTLFQAVQLEKLIIGILVFLIIGVAAFNVLCTTIMSVKSKEREIAILKTIGASDFTIVSIFIFQGLYISLLGIISGLILGILITLNLDSLIAFIESLINRSLLDNYFINYFPYAFNLNQITLVLFSSFILCLISSVWPSTRAAKLNPNEVLRHE
;
A
#
# COMPACT_ATOMS: atom_id res chain seq x y z
N GLU A 1 -10.57 -28.66 -30.06
CA GLU A 1 -11.47 -27.83 -29.17
C GLU A 1 -11.18 -27.97 -27.68
N LYS A 2 -10.70 -29.14 -27.18
CA LYS A 2 -10.41 -29.32 -25.72
C LYS A 2 -9.16 -28.54 -25.23
N THR A 3 -8.19 -28.30 -26.12
CA THR A 3 -6.92 -27.62 -25.75
C THR A 3 -7.10 -26.11 -25.52
N HIS A 4 -8.01 -25.46 -26.21
CA HIS A 4 -8.29 -24.02 -26.00
C HIS A 4 -9.02 -23.76 -24.68
N GLY A 5 -9.85 -24.68 -24.20
CA GLY A 5 -10.52 -24.56 -22.91
C GLY A 5 -9.57 -24.64 -21.73
N THR A 6 -8.59 -25.56 -21.80
CA THR A 6 -7.59 -25.73 -20.70
C THR A 6 -6.61 -24.55 -20.62
N LEU A 7 -6.20 -23.99 -21.77
CA LEU A 7 -5.35 -22.79 -21.80
C LEU A 7 -6.09 -21.56 -21.23
N PHE A 8 -7.37 -21.40 -21.56
CA PHE A 8 -8.17 -20.30 -21.05
C PHE A 8 -8.38 -20.40 -19.54
N GLN A 9 -8.63 -21.61 -19.02
CA GLN A 9 -8.72 -21.86 -17.58
C GLN A 9 -7.40 -21.61 -16.88
N ALA A 10 -6.26 -21.99 -17.47
CA ALA A 10 -4.94 -21.73 -16.90
C ALA A 10 -4.67 -20.23 -16.76
N VAL A 11 -4.98 -19.43 -17.77
CA VAL A 11 -4.83 -17.96 -17.75
C VAL A 11 -5.76 -17.31 -16.71
N GLN A 12 -6.98 -17.84 -16.54
CA GLN A 12 -7.89 -17.33 -15.51
C GLN A 12 -7.39 -17.65 -14.10
N LEU A 13 -6.86 -18.84 -13.86
CA LEU A 13 -6.26 -19.23 -12.60
C LEU A 13 -5.03 -18.37 -12.29
N GLU A 14 -4.17 -18.12 -13.27
CA GLU A 14 -3.01 -17.25 -13.12
C GLU A 14 -3.42 -15.83 -12.69
N LYS A 15 -4.39 -15.22 -13.36
CA LYS A 15 -4.94 -13.90 -12.99
C LYS A 15 -5.52 -13.88 -11.58
N LEU A 16 -6.19 -14.94 -11.16
CA LEU A 16 -6.75 -15.06 -9.82
C LEU A 16 -5.64 -15.14 -8.76
N ILE A 17 -4.61 -15.94 -9.01
CA ILE A 17 -3.45 -16.07 -8.11
C ILE A 17 -2.74 -14.72 -7.97
N ILE A 18 -2.46 -14.04 -9.09
CA ILE A 18 -1.85 -12.71 -9.07
C ILE A 18 -2.74 -11.71 -8.31
N GLY A 19 -4.06 -11.76 -8.53
CA GLY A 19 -5.02 -10.92 -7.81
C GLY A 19 -4.96 -11.13 -6.29
N ILE A 20 -4.89 -12.38 -5.83
CA ILE A 20 -4.73 -12.72 -4.41
C ILE A 20 -3.40 -12.20 -3.87
N LEU A 21 -2.30 -12.38 -4.59
CA LEU A 21 -0.99 -11.88 -4.18
C LEU A 21 -0.98 -10.36 -4.04
N VAL A 22 -1.55 -9.63 -5.00
CA VAL A 22 -1.70 -8.18 -4.93
C VAL A 22 -2.51 -7.77 -3.70
N PHE A 23 -3.62 -8.45 -3.45
CA PHE A 23 -4.47 -8.18 -2.27
C PHE A 23 -3.72 -8.42 -0.95
N LEU A 24 -2.90 -9.49 -0.86
CA LEU A 24 -2.06 -9.75 0.31
C LEU A 24 -1.01 -8.64 0.51
N ILE A 25 -0.37 -8.18 -0.57
CA ILE A 25 0.61 -7.08 -0.50
C ILE A 25 -0.06 -5.79 0.01
N ILE A 26 -1.26 -5.47 -0.48
CA ILE A 26 -2.04 -4.32 0.00
C ILE A 26 -2.39 -4.48 1.48
N GLY A 27 -2.74 -5.70 1.92
CA GLY A 27 -3.00 -6.02 3.33
C GLY A 27 -1.78 -5.78 4.22
N VAL A 28 -0.59 -6.20 3.79
CA VAL A 28 0.67 -5.93 4.50
C VAL A 28 0.97 -4.43 4.55
N ALA A 29 0.74 -3.71 3.46
CA ALA A 29 0.91 -2.25 3.42
C ALA A 29 -0.05 -1.55 4.40
N ALA A 30 -1.31 -1.95 4.44
CA ALA A 30 -2.31 -1.42 5.36
C ALA A 30 -1.94 -1.70 6.83
N PHE A 31 -1.41 -2.89 7.12
CA PHE A 31 -0.91 -3.24 8.45
C PHE A 31 0.31 -2.37 8.85
N ASN A 32 1.19 -2.07 7.91
CA ASN A 32 2.32 -1.16 8.15
C ASN A 32 1.84 0.26 8.52
N VAL A 33 0.84 0.79 7.78
CA VAL A 33 0.22 2.09 8.10
C VAL A 33 -0.40 2.07 9.51
N LEU A 34 -1.07 0.98 9.88
CA LEU A 34 -1.64 0.79 11.21
C LEU A 34 -0.54 0.86 12.30
N CYS A 35 0.54 0.09 12.14
CA CYS A 35 1.65 0.08 13.09
C CYS A 35 2.31 1.46 13.20
N THR A 36 2.54 2.13 12.09
CA THR A 36 3.14 3.48 12.06
C THR A 36 2.25 4.49 12.79
N THR A 37 0.93 4.42 12.57
CA THR A 37 -0.01 5.32 13.26
C THR A 37 -0.05 5.04 14.76
N ILE A 38 -0.03 3.77 15.20
CA ILE A 38 0.05 3.41 16.62
C ILE A 38 1.33 3.98 17.28
N MET A 39 2.48 3.82 16.61
CA MET A 39 3.75 4.36 17.12
C MET A 39 3.72 5.89 17.16
N SER A 40 3.15 6.54 16.15
CA SER A 40 2.98 7.99 16.11
C SER A 40 2.10 8.49 17.25
N VAL A 41 0.98 7.81 17.54
CA VAL A 41 0.12 8.13 18.69
C VAL A 41 0.88 7.99 19.99
N LYS A 42 1.60 6.87 20.19
CA LYS A 42 2.39 6.65 21.42
C LYS A 42 3.48 7.70 21.63
N SER A 43 4.22 8.02 20.58
CA SER A 43 5.28 9.04 20.68
C SER A 43 4.75 10.45 20.95
N LYS A 44 3.46 10.70 20.70
CA LYS A 44 2.77 11.98 20.86
C LYS A 44 1.78 12.03 22.03
N GLU A 45 1.77 11.01 22.89
CA GLU A 45 0.82 10.91 24.01
C GLU A 45 0.83 12.17 24.91
N ARG A 46 2.01 12.71 25.21
CA ARG A 46 2.15 13.93 26.02
C ARG A 46 1.59 15.16 25.33
N GLU A 47 1.87 15.33 24.04
CA GLU A 47 1.36 16.45 23.25
C GLU A 47 -0.17 16.38 23.13
N ILE A 48 -0.72 15.15 22.96
CA ILE A 48 -2.17 14.91 22.96
C ILE A 48 -2.80 15.29 24.30
N ALA A 49 -2.17 14.89 25.41
CA ALA A 49 -2.65 15.22 26.75
C ALA A 49 -2.69 16.75 26.97
N ILE A 50 -1.64 17.46 26.56
CA ILE A 50 -1.59 18.93 26.63
C ILE A 50 -2.69 19.55 25.77
N LEU A 51 -2.87 19.10 24.55
CA LEU A 51 -3.93 19.59 23.67
C LEU A 51 -5.32 19.42 24.29
N LYS A 52 -5.56 18.28 24.94
CA LYS A 52 -6.82 18.02 25.66
C LYS A 52 -7.02 18.93 26.88
N THR A 53 -5.99 19.22 27.63
CA THR A 53 -6.10 20.14 28.78
C THR A 53 -6.39 21.57 28.35
N ILE A 54 -5.97 21.98 27.15
CA ILE A 54 -6.29 23.30 26.57
C ILE A 54 -7.71 23.31 25.92
N GLY A 55 -8.39 22.15 25.86
CA GLY A 55 -9.76 22.05 25.40
C GLY A 55 -9.94 21.48 23.97
N ALA A 56 -8.93 20.83 23.41
CA ALA A 56 -9.09 20.15 22.12
C ALA A 56 -10.11 19.01 22.22
N SER A 57 -11.05 18.97 21.26
CA SER A 57 -12.05 17.92 21.20
C SER A 57 -11.44 16.60 20.73
N ASP A 58 -12.06 15.48 21.11
CA ASP A 58 -11.68 14.15 20.65
C ASP A 58 -11.71 14.05 19.11
N PHE A 59 -12.66 14.71 18.48
CA PHE A 59 -12.76 14.77 17.02
C PHE A 59 -11.54 15.45 16.39
N THR A 60 -11.03 16.52 17.00
CA THR A 60 -9.82 17.23 16.52
C THR A 60 -8.61 16.29 16.55
N ILE A 61 -8.43 15.53 17.62
CA ILE A 61 -7.31 14.59 17.76
C ILE A 61 -7.43 13.45 16.74
N VAL A 62 -8.62 12.85 16.60
CA VAL A 62 -8.88 11.81 15.59
C VAL A 62 -8.55 12.34 14.20
N SER A 63 -9.01 13.54 13.87
CA SER A 63 -8.78 14.15 12.56
C SER A 63 -7.30 14.31 12.25
N ILE A 64 -6.48 14.76 13.19
CA ILE A 64 -5.03 14.93 13.00
C ILE A 64 -4.38 13.62 12.53
N PHE A 65 -4.66 12.50 13.23
CA PHE A 65 -4.06 11.21 12.90
C PHE A 65 -4.64 10.59 11.62
N ILE A 66 -5.92 10.81 11.34
CA ILE A 66 -6.53 10.41 10.06
C ILE A 66 -5.88 11.17 8.91
N PHE A 67 -5.71 12.48 9.01
CA PHE A 67 -5.03 13.28 7.99
C PHE A 67 -3.57 12.87 7.80
N GLN A 68 -2.86 12.54 8.88
CA GLN A 68 -1.51 12.00 8.80
C GLN A 68 -1.47 10.67 8.03
N GLY A 69 -2.35 9.72 8.36
CA GLY A 69 -2.45 8.44 7.65
C GLY A 69 -2.84 8.61 6.17
N LEU A 70 -3.77 9.52 5.88
CA LEU A 70 -4.19 9.85 4.52
C LEU A 70 -3.03 10.45 3.71
N TYR A 71 -2.26 11.37 4.29
CA TYR A 71 -1.11 11.98 3.63
C TYR A 71 -0.04 10.94 3.26
N ILE A 72 0.31 10.06 4.21
CA ILE A 72 1.29 8.98 3.97
C ILE A 72 0.78 8.02 2.90
N SER A 73 -0.50 7.64 2.96
CA SER A 73 -1.11 6.73 1.99
C SER A 73 -1.14 7.32 0.59
N LEU A 74 -1.51 8.59 0.45
CA LEU A 74 -1.52 9.27 -0.85
C LEU A 74 -0.12 9.36 -1.46
N LEU A 75 0.88 9.75 -0.66
CA LEU A 75 2.26 9.77 -1.14
C LEU A 75 2.73 8.39 -1.59
N GLY A 76 2.42 7.35 -0.82
CA GLY A 76 2.73 5.97 -1.17
C GLY A 76 2.07 5.50 -2.46
N ILE A 77 0.77 5.78 -2.63
CA ILE A 77 -0.01 5.41 -3.81
C ILE A 77 0.51 6.14 -5.05
N ILE A 78 0.75 7.45 -4.96
CA ILE A 78 1.23 8.25 -6.09
C ILE A 78 2.65 7.82 -6.50
N SER A 79 3.56 7.67 -5.53
CA SER A 79 4.93 7.24 -5.82
C SER A 79 4.97 5.81 -6.36
N GLY A 80 4.16 4.91 -5.81
CA GLY A 80 4.03 3.54 -6.29
C GLY A 80 3.49 3.46 -7.72
N LEU A 81 2.48 4.28 -8.05
CA LEU A 81 1.92 4.36 -9.40
C LEU A 81 2.97 4.87 -10.42
N ILE A 82 3.67 5.95 -10.07
CA ILE A 82 4.72 6.52 -10.93
C ILE A 82 5.83 5.49 -11.17
N LEU A 83 6.35 4.87 -10.11
CA LEU A 83 7.39 3.85 -10.21
C LEU A 83 6.91 2.63 -11.00
N GLY A 84 5.68 2.17 -10.77
CA GLY A 84 5.09 1.04 -11.50
C GLY A 84 5.01 1.32 -13.00
N ILE A 85 4.54 2.50 -13.40
CA ILE A 85 4.49 2.90 -14.81
C ILE A 85 5.90 3.00 -15.40
N LEU A 86 6.84 3.65 -14.71
CA LEU A 86 8.22 3.80 -15.18
C LEU A 86 8.90 2.44 -15.39
N ILE A 87 8.74 1.52 -14.44
CA ILE A 87 9.30 0.16 -14.56
C ILE A 87 8.66 -0.57 -15.75
N THR A 88 7.34 -0.50 -15.90
CA THR A 88 6.62 -1.18 -16.98
C THR A 88 7.04 -0.67 -18.35
N LEU A 89 7.20 0.66 -18.52
CA LEU A 89 7.61 1.27 -19.78
C LEU A 89 9.08 0.97 -20.15
N ASN A 90 9.93 0.70 -19.15
CA ASN A 90 11.35 0.40 -19.35
C ASN A 90 11.68 -1.09 -19.10
N LEU A 91 10.68 -1.97 -19.15
CA LEU A 91 10.85 -3.38 -18.79
C LEU A 91 11.92 -4.06 -19.66
N ASP A 92 11.89 -3.84 -20.98
CA ASP A 92 12.85 -4.43 -21.93
C ASP A 92 14.29 -3.98 -21.63
N SER A 93 14.48 -2.70 -21.30
CA SER A 93 15.80 -2.15 -20.93
C SER A 93 16.29 -2.72 -19.59
N LEU A 94 15.40 -2.90 -18.63
CA LEU A 94 15.70 -3.51 -17.34
C LEU A 94 16.14 -4.96 -17.50
N ILE A 95 15.44 -5.72 -18.32
CA ILE A 95 15.79 -7.13 -18.60
C ILE A 95 17.15 -7.20 -19.29
N ALA A 96 17.39 -6.39 -20.33
CA ALA A 96 18.68 -6.32 -21.00
C ALA A 96 19.83 -5.97 -20.04
N PHE A 97 19.58 -5.07 -19.09
CA PHE A 97 20.56 -4.74 -18.05
C PHE A 97 20.86 -5.93 -17.12
N ILE A 98 19.83 -6.65 -16.68
CA ILE A 98 19.99 -7.83 -15.83
C ILE A 98 20.73 -8.95 -16.58
N GLU A 99 20.40 -9.18 -17.86
CA GLU A 99 21.10 -10.15 -18.72
C GLU A 99 22.59 -9.83 -18.86
N SER A 100 22.91 -8.55 -19.01
CA SER A 100 24.32 -8.10 -19.08
C SER A 100 25.09 -8.35 -17.78
N LEU A 101 24.43 -8.28 -16.62
CA LEU A 101 25.05 -8.54 -15.32
C LEU A 101 25.25 -10.05 -15.05
N ILE A 102 24.30 -10.88 -15.50
CA ILE A 102 24.32 -12.33 -15.27
C ILE A 102 25.15 -13.05 -16.34
N ASN A 103 25.50 -12.37 -17.44
CA ASN A 103 26.15 -12.94 -18.62
C ASN A 103 25.40 -14.16 -19.21
N ARG A 104 24.09 -14.17 -19.10
CA ARG A 104 23.17 -15.18 -19.65
C ARG A 104 21.92 -14.50 -20.18
N SER A 105 21.49 -14.89 -21.39
CA SER A 105 20.20 -14.47 -21.88
C SER A 105 19.08 -15.23 -21.15
N LEU A 106 18.13 -14.49 -20.60
CA LEU A 106 16.97 -15.03 -19.88
C LEU A 106 15.84 -15.38 -20.87
N LEU A 107 15.82 -14.72 -22.04
CA LEU A 107 14.74 -14.77 -22.99
C LEU A 107 14.99 -15.71 -24.18
N ASP A 108 16.24 -16.10 -24.50
CA ASP A 108 16.58 -16.95 -25.65
C ASP A 108 15.83 -18.29 -25.64
N ASN A 109 15.53 -18.81 -24.46
CA ASN A 109 14.82 -20.10 -24.33
C ASN A 109 13.31 -19.99 -24.56
N TYR A 110 12.74 -18.77 -24.58
CA TYR A 110 11.28 -18.57 -24.66
C TYR A 110 10.81 -18.00 -26.00
N PHE A 111 11.71 -17.72 -26.96
CA PHE A 111 11.39 -17.10 -28.26
C PHE A 111 10.57 -15.80 -28.15
N ILE A 112 10.68 -15.08 -27.03
CA ILE A 112 9.95 -13.84 -26.76
C ILE A 112 10.93 -12.68 -26.92
N ASN A 113 10.74 -11.89 -27.98
CA ASN A 113 11.59 -10.74 -28.29
C ASN A 113 11.13 -9.44 -27.62
N TYR A 114 9.95 -9.41 -27.03
CA TYR A 114 9.41 -8.26 -26.31
C TYR A 114 8.32 -8.72 -25.33
N PHE A 115 8.17 -7.97 -24.23
CA PHE A 115 7.08 -8.21 -23.27
C PHE A 115 5.85 -7.41 -23.67
N PRO A 116 4.76 -8.05 -24.15
CA PRO A 116 3.52 -7.35 -24.42
C PRO A 116 2.88 -6.93 -23.09
N TYR A 117 2.95 -5.66 -22.75
CA TYR A 117 2.19 -5.11 -21.62
C TYR A 117 0.92 -4.42 -22.10
N ALA A 118 -0.15 -4.56 -21.36
CA ALA A 118 -1.41 -3.86 -21.61
C ALA A 118 -1.85 -3.16 -20.33
N PHE A 119 -1.99 -1.83 -20.38
CA PHE A 119 -2.54 -1.06 -19.27
C PHE A 119 -4.05 -1.23 -19.22
N ASN A 120 -4.54 -1.95 -18.23
CA ASN A 120 -5.97 -2.05 -17.97
C ASN A 120 -6.34 -1.03 -16.89
N LEU A 121 -6.89 0.12 -17.32
CA LEU A 121 -7.26 1.22 -16.43
C LEU A 121 -8.22 0.77 -15.32
N ASN A 122 -9.15 -0.14 -15.61
CA ASN A 122 -10.10 -0.64 -14.60
C ASN A 122 -9.39 -1.40 -13.48
N GLN A 123 -8.40 -2.23 -13.81
CA GLN A 123 -7.62 -2.98 -12.82
C GLN A 123 -6.74 -2.04 -11.99
N ILE A 124 -6.07 -1.08 -12.64
CA ILE A 124 -5.26 -0.07 -11.95
C ILE A 124 -6.13 0.73 -10.96
N THR A 125 -7.27 1.23 -11.42
CA THR A 125 -8.19 2.01 -10.57
C THR A 125 -8.71 1.18 -9.40
N LEU A 126 -9.02 -0.10 -9.61
CA LEU A 126 -9.49 -1.00 -8.56
C LEU A 126 -8.41 -1.21 -7.50
N VAL A 127 -7.16 -1.44 -7.92
CA VAL A 127 -6.02 -1.60 -6.99
C VAL A 127 -5.76 -0.32 -6.20
N LEU A 128 -5.72 0.84 -6.86
CA LEU A 128 -5.50 2.12 -6.20
C LEU A 128 -6.62 2.44 -5.19
N PHE A 129 -7.86 2.23 -5.58
CA PHE A 129 -9.03 2.49 -4.75
C PHE A 129 -9.10 1.54 -3.54
N SER A 130 -8.87 0.25 -3.73
CA SER A 130 -8.83 -0.72 -2.64
C SER A 130 -7.68 -0.43 -1.66
N SER A 131 -6.50 -0.07 -2.16
CA SER A 131 -5.36 0.32 -1.35
C SER A 131 -5.67 1.56 -0.50
N PHE A 132 -6.29 2.57 -1.11
CA PHE A 132 -6.67 3.80 -0.42
C PHE A 132 -7.68 3.53 0.70
N ILE A 133 -8.73 2.77 0.42
CA ILE A 133 -9.75 2.41 1.43
C ILE A 133 -9.14 1.62 2.59
N LEU A 134 -8.32 0.60 2.30
CA LEU A 134 -7.68 -0.21 3.34
C LEU A 134 -6.75 0.62 4.22
N CYS A 135 -5.98 1.53 3.64
CA CYS A 135 -5.11 2.44 4.40
C CYS A 135 -5.93 3.40 5.29
N LEU A 136 -7.05 3.95 4.78
CA LEU A 136 -7.95 4.77 5.59
C LEU A 136 -8.51 4.00 6.78
N ILE A 137 -9.04 2.82 6.56
CA ILE A 137 -9.60 1.97 7.63
C ILE A 137 -8.53 1.67 8.68
N SER A 138 -7.30 1.36 8.24
CA SER A 138 -6.17 1.07 9.12
C SER A 138 -5.77 2.27 9.99
N SER A 139 -5.99 3.50 9.54
CA SER A 139 -5.70 4.72 10.30
C SER A 139 -6.77 5.05 11.34
N VAL A 140 -8.03 4.67 11.12
CA VAL A 140 -9.17 5.05 11.98
C VAL A 140 -9.04 4.45 13.38
N TRP A 141 -8.73 3.16 13.48
CA TRP A 141 -8.69 2.48 14.77
C TRP A 141 -7.65 3.07 15.76
N PRO A 142 -6.36 3.28 15.39
CA PRO A 142 -5.42 3.90 16.31
C PRO A 142 -5.74 5.36 16.60
N SER A 143 -6.32 6.09 15.64
CA SER A 143 -6.74 7.49 15.82
C SER A 143 -7.83 7.64 16.89
N THR A 144 -8.81 6.72 16.89
CA THR A 144 -9.86 6.70 17.92
C THR A 144 -9.32 6.33 19.31
N ARG A 145 -8.27 5.50 19.37
CA ARG A 145 -7.56 5.22 20.64
C ARG A 145 -6.82 6.43 21.15
N ALA A 146 -6.16 7.19 20.27
CA ALA A 146 -5.50 8.44 20.64
C ALA A 146 -6.45 9.44 21.32
N ALA A 147 -7.67 9.54 20.79
CA ALA A 147 -8.68 10.43 21.36
C ALA A 147 -9.16 10.02 22.76
N LYS A 148 -9.08 8.74 23.11
CA LYS A 148 -9.53 8.21 24.41
C LYS A 148 -8.46 8.26 25.52
N LEU A 149 -7.28 8.80 25.27
CA LEU A 149 -6.23 8.97 26.27
C LEU A 149 -6.70 9.91 27.39
N ASN A 150 -6.54 9.47 28.64
CA ASN A 150 -6.83 10.27 29.81
C ASN A 150 -5.63 11.18 30.14
N PRO A 151 -5.78 12.52 30.07
CA PRO A 151 -4.67 13.44 30.37
C PRO A 151 -4.07 13.24 31.74
N ASN A 152 -4.91 12.91 32.73
CA ASN A 152 -4.50 12.74 34.13
C ASN A 152 -3.56 11.53 34.35
N GLU A 153 -3.71 10.46 33.57
CA GLU A 153 -2.85 9.29 33.67
C GLU A 153 -1.48 9.54 33.02
N VAL A 154 -1.49 10.20 31.86
CA VAL A 154 -0.26 10.47 31.10
C VAL A 154 0.65 11.46 31.84
N LEU A 155 0.08 12.49 32.51
CA LEU A 155 0.84 13.51 33.21
C LEU A 155 1.26 13.10 34.65
N ARG A 156 0.68 12.01 35.19
CA ARG A 156 0.98 11.51 36.52
C ARG A 156 2.13 10.50 36.59
N HIS A 157 2.50 9.91 35.48
CA HIS A 157 3.56 8.91 35.36
C HIS A 157 4.97 9.52 35.14
N GLU A 158 5.14 10.82 35.38
CA GLU A 158 6.41 11.49 35.63
C GLU A 158 6.55 11.81 37.12
#